data_37e5456eccec32aff99e3fa96fe7503b
#
_entry.id   37e5456eccec32aff99e3fa96fe7503b
#
_cell.length_a   1.000
_cell.length_b   1.000
_cell.length_c   1.000
_cell.angle_alpha   90.00
_cell.angle_beta   90.00
_cell.angle_gamma   90.00
#
_symmetry.space_group_name_H-M   'P 1'
#
loop_
_entity.id
_entity.type
_entity.pdbx_description
1 polymer ?
#
loop_
_entity_poly.entity_id
_entity_poly.type
_entity_poly.pdbx_seq_one_letter_code
_entity_poly.pdbx_strand_id
1 'polypeptide(L)'
;MAKKKSHEAEIQKGLDELRQSGLVFEDSSPALLPRLREELGNSHVRDLAVVFTLGKIADAASVELLIEIERHSADKDLKKEIRRSLFKLGQRGLVIPREEPTQGRAAPAFNRPPEIEAYMSAVDGTGGRLIWIVKPQPNFGLQTIQAMVNDCDGLQRVGGAQIRRKELRQMAQEIKQQHGISMIAVPWEYADQIIYESFEKAKSQGRTGLENFHELRAMLHSGKPKPQEHPVYGKLDASVVREGAWRELSRRILDEPELRFWVLDEDFARSFLSQLQEAQTSRLVLNPMQKEERLANIVREAVAALCSGEMGKLMQRRMEDMALYFLETERAELAKLALAVALQIKEGNPGPLDVSFLTGLVQKTFAFYLAQEKNKAEEEPSLIVKP
;
A
#
# COMPACT_ATOMS: atom_id res chain seq x y z
N MET A 1 20.65 17.28 20.54
CA MET A 1 21.59 17.49 21.66
C MET A 1 21.00 17.10 23.03
N ALA A 2 19.72 17.34 23.34
CA ALA A 2 19.09 17.01 24.63
C ALA A 2 19.11 15.52 25.03
N LYS A 3 18.77 14.58 24.12
CA LYS A 3 18.76 13.12 24.38
C LYS A 3 20.15 12.52 24.71
N LYS A 4 21.25 13.10 24.19
CA LYS A 4 22.60 12.62 24.48
C LYS A 4 23.03 13.00 25.90
N LYS A 5 22.66 14.20 26.36
CA LYS A 5 22.94 14.65 27.73
C LYS A 5 22.14 13.87 28.78
N SER A 6 20.89 13.46 28.48
CA SER A 6 20.06 12.61 29.35
C SER A 6 20.71 11.23 29.54
N HIS A 7 21.14 10.57 28.48
CA HIS A 7 21.74 9.25 28.54
C HIS A 7 23.09 9.22 29.29
N GLU A 8 23.93 10.23 29.10
CA GLU A 8 25.18 10.38 29.86
C GLU A 8 24.93 10.61 31.36
N ALA A 9 23.87 11.37 31.69
CA ALA A 9 23.47 11.60 33.09
C ALA A 9 22.93 10.32 33.76
N GLU A 10 22.20 9.47 33.03
CA GLU A 10 21.74 8.17 33.55
C GLU A 10 22.89 7.20 33.80
N ILE A 11 23.87 7.12 32.90
CA ILE A 11 25.10 6.32 33.12
C ILE A 11 25.86 6.82 34.35
N GLN A 12 26.00 8.15 34.51
CA GLN A 12 26.73 8.71 35.64
C GLN A 12 26.00 8.41 36.96
N LYS A 13 24.68 8.54 37.01
CA LYS A 13 23.87 8.17 38.16
C LYS A 13 24.04 6.69 38.52
N GLY A 14 24.03 5.79 37.52
CA GLY A 14 24.28 4.36 37.77
C GLY A 14 25.66 4.04 38.28
N LEU A 15 26.70 4.76 37.81
CA LEU A 15 28.05 4.62 38.31
C LEU A 15 28.14 5.05 39.77
N ASP A 16 27.43 6.10 40.17
CA ASP A 16 27.41 6.56 41.57
C ASP A 16 26.64 5.59 42.48
N GLU A 17 25.56 4.96 41.98
CA GLU A 17 24.86 3.88 42.69
C GLU A 17 25.74 2.62 42.87
N LEU A 18 26.52 2.24 41.86
CA LEU A 18 27.46 1.09 41.92
C LEU A 18 28.62 1.40 42.87
N ARG A 19 29.10 2.65 43.01
CA ARG A 19 30.10 3.04 43.98
C ARG A 19 29.57 2.95 45.42
N GLN A 20 28.29 3.32 45.63
CA GLN A 20 27.64 3.21 46.94
C GLN A 20 27.50 1.72 47.37
N SER A 21 27.38 0.76 46.43
CA SER A 21 27.39 -0.68 46.71
C SER A 21 28.79 -1.26 46.97
N GLY A 22 29.84 -0.42 46.99
CA GLY A 22 31.20 -0.83 47.30
C GLY A 22 32.04 -1.30 46.13
N LEU A 23 31.61 -0.99 44.88
CA LEU A 23 32.39 -1.24 43.67
C LEU A 23 33.37 -0.09 43.42
N VAL A 24 34.66 -0.37 43.44
CA VAL A 24 35.75 0.58 43.16
C VAL A 24 36.18 0.40 41.72
N PHE A 25 36.02 1.45 40.89
CA PHE A 25 36.32 1.42 39.44
C PHE A 25 37.67 1.97 39.04
N GLU A 26 38.60 2.13 40.03
CA GLU A 26 39.90 2.75 39.77
C GLU A 26 40.80 1.89 38.91
N ASP A 27 40.64 0.55 38.96
CA ASP A 27 41.29 -0.38 38.07
C ASP A 27 40.28 -1.05 37.17
N SER A 28 40.41 -0.86 35.84
CA SER A 28 39.63 -1.58 34.83
C SER A 28 40.08 -3.06 34.78
N SER A 29 40.11 -3.74 35.94
CA SER A 29 40.61 -5.09 36.12
C SER A 29 39.53 -6.13 35.81
N PRO A 30 39.87 -7.26 35.15
CA PRO A 30 38.96 -8.39 34.95
C PRO A 30 38.38 -8.97 36.25
N ALA A 31 39.03 -8.72 37.39
CA ALA A 31 38.55 -9.15 38.72
C ALA A 31 37.20 -8.55 39.12
N LEU A 32 36.74 -7.48 38.44
CA LEU A 32 35.43 -6.85 38.67
C LEU A 32 34.28 -7.59 37.98
N LEU A 33 34.53 -8.46 36.99
CA LEU A 33 33.51 -9.11 36.18
C LEU A 33 32.46 -9.89 36.99
N PRO A 34 32.83 -10.73 38.00
CA PRO A 34 31.83 -11.45 38.79
C PRO A 34 30.87 -10.50 39.53
N ARG A 35 31.43 -9.44 40.15
CA ARG A 35 30.64 -8.44 40.88
C ARG A 35 29.75 -7.61 39.97
N LEU A 36 30.23 -7.25 38.78
CA LEU A 36 29.40 -6.53 37.76
C LEU A 36 28.27 -7.41 37.27
N ARG A 37 28.48 -8.72 37.20
CA ARG A 37 27.41 -9.68 36.82
C ARG A 37 26.30 -9.77 37.88
N GLU A 38 26.66 -9.71 39.16
CA GLU A 38 25.69 -9.71 40.27
C GLU A 38 24.84 -8.46 40.34
N GLU A 39 25.32 -7.32 39.82
CA GLU A 39 24.60 -6.06 39.79
C GLU A 39 23.60 -5.92 38.63
N LEU A 40 23.60 -6.85 37.65
CA LEU A 40 22.68 -6.85 36.54
C LEU A 40 21.24 -7.18 36.97
N GLY A 41 20.28 -6.49 36.37
CA GLY A 41 18.85 -6.71 36.59
C GLY A 41 18.27 -5.99 37.82
N ASN A 42 19.08 -5.24 38.58
CA ASN A 42 18.61 -4.49 39.76
C ASN A 42 17.87 -3.19 39.36
N SER A 43 18.36 -2.48 38.36
CA SER A 43 17.68 -1.30 37.77
C SER A 43 18.26 -0.96 36.41
N HIS A 44 17.44 -0.35 35.55
CA HIS A 44 17.84 0.11 34.22
C HIS A 44 19.11 1.01 34.26
N VAL A 45 19.19 1.89 35.23
CA VAL A 45 20.32 2.82 35.39
C VAL A 45 21.60 2.10 35.79
N ARG A 46 21.51 1.06 36.65
CA ARG A 46 22.65 0.20 37.03
C ARG A 46 23.09 -0.65 35.86
N ASP A 47 22.16 -1.23 35.12
CA ASP A 47 22.46 -2.04 33.93
C ASP A 47 23.24 -1.24 32.88
N LEU A 48 22.85 0.03 32.62
CA LEU A 48 23.58 0.93 31.75
C LEU A 48 25.01 1.21 32.26
N ALA A 49 25.18 1.41 33.57
CA ALA A 49 26.48 1.65 34.19
C ALA A 49 27.38 0.39 34.14
N VAL A 50 26.83 -0.80 34.37
CA VAL A 50 27.52 -2.08 34.23
C VAL A 50 27.99 -2.26 32.78
N VAL A 51 27.14 -2.09 31.79
CA VAL A 51 27.48 -2.22 30.37
C VAL A 51 28.56 -1.20 29.96
N PHE A 52 28.46 0.03 30.43
CA PHE A 52 29.46 1.06 30.18
C PHE A 52 30.84 0.70 30.80
N THR A 53 30.84 0.11 32.03
CA THR A 53 32.04 -0.30 32.73
C THR A 53 32.70 -1.52 32.06
N LEU A 54 31.88 -2.49 31.64
CA LEU A 54 32.37 -3.65 30.85
C LEU A 54 33.08 -3.21 29.57
N GLY A 55 32.58 -2.14 28.91
CA GLY A 55 33.25 -1.57 27.72
C GLY A 55 34.62 -0.90 28.00
N LYS A 56 35.02 -0.74 29.27
CA LYS A 56 36.34 -0.25 29.66
C LYS A 56 37.32 -1.36 30.01
N ILE A 57 36.82 -2.54 30.39
CA ILE A 57 37.64 -3.71 30.78
C ILE A 57 38.05 -4.46 29.49
N ALA A 58 39.31 -4.36 29.10
CA ALA A 58 39.84 -4.99 27.87
C ALA A 58 40.11 -6.48 28.10
N ASP A 59 39.06 -7.26 28.24
CA ASP A 59 39.12 -8.71 28.47
C ASP A 59 38.09 -9.47 27.64
N ALA A 60 38.42 -10.71 27.22
CA ALA A 60 37.51 -11.52 26.42
C ALA A 60 36.23 -11.88 27.16
N ALA A 61 36.26 -12.08 28.46
CA ALA A 61 35.07 -12.34 29.27
C ALA A 61 34.13 -11.15 29.35
N SER A 62 34.62 -9.90 29.22
CA SER A 62 33.78 -8.72 29.09
C SER A 62 32.99 -8.71 27.79
N VAL A 63 33.60 -9.17 26.69
CA VAL A 63 32.94 -9.31 25.40
C VAL A 63 31.84 -10.38 25.49
N GLU A 64 32.13 -11.54 26.06
CA GLU A 64 31.16 -12.63 26.23
C GLU A 64 29.95 -12.18 27.08
N LEU A 65 30.21 -11.50 28.20
CA LEU A 65 29.15 -11.00 29.08
C LEU A 65 28.28 -9.92 28.38
N LEU A 66 28.88 -9.03 27.60
CA LEU A 66 28.14 -8.05 26.83
C LEU A 66 27.22 -8.69 25.76
N ILE A 67 27.69 -9.76 25.11
CA ILE A 67 26.90 -10.52 24.14
C ILE A 67 25.76 -11.27 24.85
N GLU A 68 26.03 -11.87 26.03
CA GLU A 68 24.99 -12.51 26.84
C GLU A 68 23.90 -11.54 27.24
N ILE A 69 24.25 -10.34 27.69
CA ILE A 69 23.29 -9.29 28.04
C ILE A 69 22.49 -8.82 26.80
N GLU A 70 23.14 -8.68 25.63
CA GLU A 70 22.44 -8.27 24.38
C GLU A 70 21.37 -9.28 23.97
N ARG A 71 21.61 -10.58 24.16
CA ARG A 71 20.65 -11.65 23.84
C ARG A 71 19.41 -11.63 24.71
N HIS A 72 19.58 -11.36 26.00
CA HIS A 72 18.49 -11.46 26.99
C HIS A 72 17.76 -10.14 27.21
N SER A 73 18.33 -9.01 26.82
CA SER A 73 17.71 -7.68 27.00
C SER A 73 16.70 -7.37 25.90
N ALA A 74 15.53 -6.84 26.27
CA ALA A 74 14.57 -6.22 25.36
C ALA A 74 14.74 -4.70 25.22
N ASP A 75 15.58 -4.10 26.09
CA ASP A 75 15.76 -2.65 26.21
C ASP A 75 16.61 -2.08 25.07
N LYS A 76 16.07 -1.08 24.37
CA LYS A 76 16.72 -0.46 23.20
C LYS A 76 17.91 0.42 23.58
N ASP A 77 17.85 1.10 24.73
CA ASP A 77 18.92 2.00 25.17
C ASP A 77 20.09 1.20 25.72
N LEU A 78 19.82 0.10 26.43
CA LEU A 78 20.83 -0.85 26.88
C LEU A 78 21.52 -1.52 25.70
N LYS A 79 20.80 -2.02 24.70
CA LYS A 79 21.39 -2.59 23.46
C LYS A 79 22.27 -1.60 22.71
N LYS A 80 21.88 -0.32 22.70
CA LYS A 80 22.68 0.73 22.08
C LYS A 80 24.00 0.94 22.78
N GLU A 81 24.01 0.91 24.11
CA GLU A 81 25.24 1.07 24.90
C GLU A 81 26.12 -0.18 24.83
N ILE A 82 25.53 -1.39 24.78
CA ILE A 82 26.27 -2.64 24.54
C ILE A 82 27.05 -2.57 23.22
N ARG A 83 26.40 -2.16 22.15
CA ARG A 83 27.05 -2.02 20.83
C ARG A 83 28.18 -1.02 20.83
N ARG A 84 28.05 0.08 21.58
CA ARG A 84 29.12 1.08 21.76
C ARG A 84 30.29 0.50 22.54
N SER A 85 30.01 -0.27 23.57
CA SER A 85 31.02 -0.92 24.42
C SER A 85 31.76 -1.99 23.64
N LEU A 86 31.08 -2.86 22.90
CA LEU A 86 31.68 -3.85 21.99
C LEU A 86 32.54 -3.19 20.91
N PHE A 87 32.08 -2.10 20.29
CA PHE A 87 32.87 -1.36 19.32
C PHE A 87 34.16 -0.81 19.90
N LYS A 88 34.14 -0.24 21.13
CA LYS A 88 35.36 0.22 21.82
C LYS A 88 36.32 -0.92 22.14
N LEU A 89 35.81 -2.09 22.56
CA LEU A 89 36.61 -3.27 22.81
C LEU A 89 37.27 -3.81 21.54
N GLY A 90 36.52 -3.81 20.42
CA GLY A 90 37.05 -4.16 19.10
C GLY A 90 38.19 -3.24 18.63
N GLN A 91 38.07 -1.92 18.90
CA GLN A 91 39.14 -0.95 18.59
C GLN A 91 40.40 -1.17 19.45
N ARG A 92 40.27 -1.83 20.60
CA ARG A 92 41.42 -2.24 21.47
C ARG A 92 42.00 -3.59 21.11
N GLY A 93 41.57 -4.19 19.99
CA GLY A 93 42.14 -5.46 19.46
C GLY A 93 41.47 -6.72 19.97
N LEU A 94 40.39 -6.64 20.73
CA LEU A 94 39.64 -7.83 21.15
C LEU A 94 38.82 -8.40 20.01
N VAL A 95 38.85 -9.71 19.85
CA VAL A 95 38.02 -10.41 18.87
C VAL A 95 36.58 -10.44 19.39
N ILE A 96 35.70 -9.75 18.69
CA ILE A 96 34.26 -9.80 18.97
C ILE A 96 33.72 -10.96 18.14
N PRO A 97 33.23 -12.07 18.75
CA PRO A 97 32.59 -13.13 18.01
C PRO A 97 31.41 -12.56 17.24
N ARG A 98 31.50 -12.58 15.93
CA ARG A 98 30.27 -12.34 15.10
C ARG A 98 29.50 -13.65 15.19
N GLU A 99 28.34 -13.61 15.82
CA GLU A 99 27.38 -14.70 15.69
C GLU A 99 27.11 -14.92 14.21
N GLU A 100 27.40 -16.14 13.73
CA GLU A 100 26.81 -16.58 12.48
C GLU A 100 25.28 -16.53 12.66
N PRO A 101 24.55 -15.89 11.77
CA PRO A 101 23.11 -15.80 11.91
C PRO A 101 22.54 -17.22 11.89
N THR A 102 21.96 -17.65 13.00
CA THR A 102 21.08 -18.82 13.04
C THR A 102 20.10 -18.71 11.89
N GLN A 103 20.08 -19.75 11.05
CA GLN A 103 19.21 -19.87 9.88
C GLN A 103 17.80 -19.43 10.24
N GLY A 104 17.37 -18.27 9.75
CA GLY A 104 16.02 -17.75 9.95
C GLY A 104 15.86 -16.23 9.89
N ARG A 105 16.92 -15.45 10.12
CA ARG A 105 16.93 -14.01 9.82
C ARG A 105 18.16 -13.72 8.97
N ALA A 106 17.92 -13.54 7.67
CA ALA A 106 18.96 -13.03 6.78
C ALA A 106 19.57 -11.77 7.43
N ALA A 107 20.91 -11.80 7.63
CA ALA A 107 21.66 -10.60 7.97
C ALA A 107 21.22 -9.50 7.02
N PRO A 108 21.09 -8.22 7.46
CA PRO A 108 20.89 -7.14 6.53
C PRO A 108 22.06 -7.18 5.55
N ALA A 109 21.78 -7.63 4.35
CA ALA A 109 22.76 -7.74 3.29
C ALA A 109 23.16 -6.31 2.92
N PHE A 110 24.29 -5.85 3.48
CA PHE A 110 24.91 -4.57 3.11
C PHE A 110 25.32 -4.51 1.63
N ASN A 111 25.15 -5.63 0.88
CA ASN A 111 25.45 -5.77 -0.53
C ASN A 111 24.23 -6.14 -1.41
N ARG A 112 22.99 -6.12 -0.90
CA ARG A 112 21.88 -6.12 -1.84
C ARG A 112 21.79 -4.74 -2.47
N PRO A 113 21.76 -4.64 -3.80
CA PRO A 113 21.44 -3.37 -4.43
C PRO A 113 20.12 -2.88 -3.83
N PRO A 114 20.01 -1.58 -3.56
CA PRO A 114 18.80 -1.03 -2.96
C PRO A 114 17.61 -1.43 -3.80
N GLU A 115 16.71 -2.21 -3.21
CA GLU A 115 15.52 -2.74 -3.90
C GLU A 115 14.61 -1.56 -4.27
N ILE A 116 14.15 -1.56 -5.52
CA ILE A 116 13.13 -0.62 -5.97
C ILE A 116 11.83 -1.00 -5.30
N GLU A 117 11.13 -0.04 -4.73
CA GLU A 117 9.84 -0.20 -4.09
C GLU A 117 8.78 0.49 -4.94
N ALA A 118 7.56 -0.02 -4.94
CA ALA A 118 6.45 0.67 -5.56
C ALA A 118 5.19 0.65 -4.69
N TYR A 119 4.38 1.68 -4.88
CA TYR A 119 3.14 1.90 -4.14
C TYR A 119 2.04 2.34 -5.10
N MET A 120 0.83 1.86 -4.87
CA MET A 120 -0.33 2.16 -5.69
C MET A 120 -1.55 2.46 -4.82
N SER A 121 -2.40 3.40 -5.25
CA SER A 121 -3.70 3.65 -4.62
C SER A 121 -4.76 2.67 -5.11
N ALA A 122 -5.93 2.68 -4.46
CA ALA A 122 -7.14 2.13 -5.05
C ALA A 122 -7.42 2.76 -6.42
N VAL A 123 -8.14 2.03 -7.27
CA VAL A 123 -8.70 2.58 -8.52
C VAL A 123 -9.96 3.35 -8.17
N ASP A 124 -10.10 4.56 -8.68
CA ASP A 124 -11.35 5.32 -8.55
C ASP A 124 -12.40 4.93 -9.59
N GLY A 125 -13.61 5.51 -9.48
CA GLY A 125 -14.72 5.20 -10.39
C GLY A 125 -14.45 5.53 -11.85
N THR A 126 -13.54 6.48 -12.13
CA THR A 126 -13.16 6.87 -13.50
C THR A 126 -12.00 6.04 -14.07
N GLY A 127 -11.41 5.15 -13.27
CA GLY A 127 -10.22 4.37 -13.63
C GLY A 127 -8.91 5.05 -13.27
N GLY A 128 -8.97 6.14 -12.51
CA GLY A 128 -7.82 6.89 -12.03
C GLY A 128 -7.13 6.23 -10.85
N ARG A 129 -5.80 6.36 -10.78
CA ARG A 129 -5.00 5.91 -9.63
C ARG A 129 -3.67 6.63 -9.54
N LEU A 130 -3.10 6.64 -8.34
CA LEU A 130 -1.75 7.12 -8.06
C LEU A 130 -0.77 5.95 -8.01
N ILE A 131 0.38 6.10 -8.63
CA ILE A 131 1.46 5.10 -8.62
C ILE A 131 2.76 5.82 -8.29
N TRP A 132 3.49 5.31 -7.29
CA TRP A 132 4.81 5.78 -6.92
C TRP A 132 5.82 4.64 -7.08
N ILE A 133 6.94 4.91 -7.75
CA ILE A 133 8.10 4.01 -7.77
C ILE A 133 9.25 4.72 -7.09
N VAL A 134 9.95 4.02 -6.21
CA VAL A 134 10.94 4.58 -5.30
C VAL A 134 12.21 3.76 -5.38
N LYS A 135 13.31 4.40 -5.74
CA LYS A 135 14.65 3.79 -5.78
C LYS A 135 15.54 4.45 -4.74
N PRO A 136 16.04 3.69 -3.75
CA PRO A 136 17.02 4.21 -2.82
C PRO A 136 18.31 4.62 -3.53
N GLN A 137 18.84 5.79 -3.21
CA GLN A 137 20.10 6.30 -3.74
C GLN A 137 21.17 6.28 -2.65
N PRO A 138 22.37 5.76 -2.92
CA PRO A 138 23.47 5.85 -1.96
C PRO A 138 23.75 7.33 -1.64
N ASN A 139 23.68 7.69 -0.36
CA ASN A 139 23.96 9.04 0.17
C ASN A 139 22.94 10.16 -0.17
N PHE A 140 21.92 9.93 -1.02
CA PHE A 140 21.02 10.98 -1.51
C PHE A 140 19.54 10.77 -1.18
N GLY A 141 19.20 9.79 -0.33
CA GLY A 141 17.79 9.50 0.01
C GLY A 141 17.11 8.60 -1.02
N LEU A 142 15.92 9.01 -1.48
CA LEU A 142 15.10 8.25 -2.40
C LEU A 142 14.88 9.05 -3.68
N GLN A 143 15.15 8.44 -4.83
CA GLN A 143 14.66 8.92 -6.12
C GLN A 143 13.26 8.36 -6.33
N THR A 144 12.29 9.22 -6.64
CA THR A 144 10.91 8.80 -6.86
C THR A 144 10.41 9.16 -8.24
N ILE A 145 9.53 8.32 -8.79
CA ILE A 145 8.60 8.67 -9.85
C ILE A 145 7.21 8.63 -9.24
N GLN A 146 6.43 9.68 -9.49
CA GLN A 146 5.05 9.81 -9.07
C GLN A 146 4.21 9.98 -10.33
N ALA A 147 3.31 9.05 -10.57
CA ALA A 147 2.45 9.05 -11.73
C ALA A 147 0.98 9.08 -11.31
N MET A 148 0.18 9.82 -12.03
CA MET A 148 -1.27 9.77 -12.03
C MET A 148 -1.70 9.16 -13.36
N VAL A 149 -2.32 8.01 -13.31
CA VAL A 149 -2.74 7.26 -14.49
C VAL A 149 -4.25 7.06 -14.49
N ASN A 150 -4.83 6.97 -15.68
CA ASN A 150 -6.22 6.59 -15.89
C ASN A 150 -6.26 5.48 -16.92
N ASP A 151 -7.04 4.44 -16.68
CA ASP A 151 -7.07 3.28 -17.56
C ASP A 151 -7.78 3.53 -18.90
N CYS A 152 -8.60 4.59 -19.00
CA CYS A 152 -9.21 5.06 -20.26
C CYS A 152 -8.33 6.06 -21.00
N ASP A 153 -7.76 7.04 -20.29
CA ASP A 153 -7.08 8.21 -20.87
C ASP A 153 -5.54 8.07 -20.86
N GLY A 154 -5.01 7.03 -20.20
CA GLY A 154 -3.57 6.82 -20.09
C GLY A 154 -2.91 7.67 -19.00
N LEU A 155 -1.64 8.03 -19.19
CA LEU A 155 -0.84 8.81 -18.26
C LEU A 155 -1.31 10.26 -18.21
N GLN A 156 -1.79 10.69 -17.03
CA GLN A 156 -2.33 12.02 -16.81
C GLN A 156 -1.23 13.01 -16.41
N ARG A 157 -0.39 12.60 -15.48
CA ARG A 157 0.72 13.37 -14.95
C ARG A 157 1.85 12.44 -14.52
N VAL A 158 3.08 12.87 -14.72
CA VAL A 158 4.27 12.21 -14.20
C VAL A 158 5.25 13.26 -13.68
N GLY A 159 5.89 12.97 -12.57
CA GLY A 159 6.94 13.81 -11.99
C GLY A 159 7.97 12.96 -11.26
N GLY A 160 9.17 13.50 -11.12
CA GLY A 160 10.25 12.90 -10.36
C GLY A 160 10.71 13.83 -9.26
N ALA A 161 11.11 13.27 -8.11
CA ALA A 161 11.67 14.02 -7.01
C ALA A 161 12.70 13.20 -6.24
N GLN A 162 13.64 13.91 -5.62
CA GLN A 162 14.50 13.33 -4.59
C GLN A 162 13.93 13.70 -3.23
N ILE A 163 13.58 12.70 -2.44
CA ILE A 163 12.95 12.88 -1.14
C ILE A 163 13.58 11.98 -0.09
N ARG A 164 13.33 12.27 1.18
CA ARG A 164 13.73 11.40 2.28
C ARG A 164 12.63 10.37 2.58
N ARG A 165 13.01 9.25 3.16
CA ARG A 165 12.05 8.21 3.59
C ARG A 165 10.95 8.75 4.53
N LYS A 166 11.27 9.75 5.34
CA LYS A 166 10.31 10.42 6.22
C LYS A 166 9.27 11.21 5.42
N GLU A 167 9.71 11.92 4.38
CA GLU A 167 8.83 12.72 3.51
C GLU A 167 7.88 11.82 2.71
N LEU A 168 8.39 10.69 2.18
CA LEU A 168 7.53 9.70 1.52
C LEU A 168 6.39 9.20 2.43
N ARG A 169 6.70 8.88 3.69
CA ARG A 169 5.70 8.44 4.67
C ARG A 169 4.72 9.55 5.01
N GLN A 170 5.20 10.78 5.13
CA GLN A 170 4.37 11.95 5.40
C GLN A 170 3.40 12.20 4.25
N MET A 171 3.85 12.17 2.99
CA MET A 171 3.01 12.30 1.80
C MET A 171 1.92 11.22 1.75
N ALA A 172 2.27 9.95 2.02
CA ALA A 172 1.29 8.87 2.07
C ALA A 172 0.25 9.09 3.18
N GLN A 173 0.68 9.58 4.33
CA GLN A 173 -0.21 9.89 5.45
C GLN A 173 -1.12 11.10 5.16
N GLU A 174 -0.61 12.13 4.52
CA GLU A 174 -1.39 13.31 4.12
C GLU A 174 -2.47 12.93 3.11
N ILE A 175 -2.15 12.13 2.07
CA ILE A 175 -3.14 11.63 1.11
C ILE A 175 -4.22 10.81 1.82
N LYS A 176 -3.82 9.94 2.76
CA LYS A 176 -4.78 9.16 3.55
C LYS A 176 -5.69 10.03 4.40
N GLN A 177 -5.16 11.07 5.04
CA GLN A 177 -5.94 11.96 5.89
C GLN A 177 -6.87 12.89 5.10
N GLN A 178 -6.40 13.42 3.96
CA GLN A 178 -7.16 14.38 3.17
C GLN A 178 -8.18 13.73 2.24
N HIS A 179 -7.85 12.57 1.69
CA HIS A 179 -8.64 11.93 0.63
C HIS A 179 -9.14 10.53 0.99
N GLY A 180 -8.76 9.98 2.15
CA GLY A 180 -9.08 8.60 2.53
C GLY A 180 -8.34 7.53 1.72
N ILE A 181 -7.39 7.92 0.86
CA ILE A 181 -6.68 7.04 -0.06
C ILE A 181 -5.46 6.44 0.64
N SER A 182 -5.42 5.13 0.75
CA SER A 182 -4.24 4.40 1.21
C SER A 182 -3.35 4.01 0.02
N MET A 183 -2.03 4.11 0.21
CA MET A 183 -1.05 3.61 -0.75
C MET A 183 -0.60 2.22 -0.32
N ILE A 184 -0.84 1.20 -1.14
CA ILE A 184 -0.42 -0.19 -0.89
C ILE A 184 0.90 -0.49 -1.59
N ALA A 185 1.71 -1.38 -1.01
CA ALA A 185 2.93 -1.88 -1.64
C ALA A 185 2.60 -2.87 -2.76
N VAL A 186 3.23 -2.70 -3.92
CA VAL A 186 3.08 -3.60 -5.08
C VAL A 186 4.45 -3.93 -5.66
N PRO A 187 4.60 -5.04 -6.44
CA PRO A 187 5.82 -5.28 -7.21
C PRO A 187 6.12 -4.09 -8.11
N TRP A 188 7.36 -3.60 -8.09
CA TRP A 188 7.73 -2.41 -8.86
C TRP A 188 7.66 -2.66 -10.37
N GLU A 189 7.89 -3.89 -10.82
CA GLU A 189 7.76 -4.29 -12.23
C GLU A 189 6.32 -4.14 -12.71
N TYR A 190 5.37 -4.49 -11.87
CA TYR A 190 3.94 -4.32 -12.16
C TYR A 190 3.55 -2.84 -12.22
N ALA A 191 4.02 -2.04 -11.28
CA ALA A 191 3.81 -0.59 -11.27
C ALA A 191 4.41 0.08 -12.51
N ASP A 192 5.64 -0.28 -12.89
CA ASP A 192 6.34 0.22 -14.08
C ASP A 192 5.58 -0.16 -15.36
N GLN A 193 5.06 -1.39 -15.43
CA GLN A 193 4.24 -1.83 -16.56
C GLN A 193 2.99 -0.95 -16.71
N ILE A 194 2.25 -0.70 -15.63
CA ILE A 194 1.04 0.13 -15.70
C ILE A 194 1.37 1.55 -16.16
N ILE A 195 2.41 2.16 -15.61
CA ILE A 195 2.82 3.52 -16.00
C ILE A 195 3.23 3.55 -17.48
N TYR A 196 3.98 2.56 -17.94
CA TYR A 196 4.44 2.47 -19.33
C TYR A 196 3.28 2.26 -20.31
N GLU A 197 2.37 1.33 -20.02
CA GLU A 197 1.14 1.11 -20.82
C GLU A 197 0.29 2.38 -20.87
N SER A 198 0.15 3.08 -19.75
CA SER A 198 -0.58 4.35 -19.67
C SER A 198 0.10 5.46 -20.47
N PHE A 199 1.44 5.52 -20.50
CA PHE A 199 2.17 6.45 -21.33
C PHE A 199 1.96 6.17 -22.83
N GLU A 200 2.08 4.92 -23.27
CA GLU A 200 1.86 4.55 -24.68
C GLU A 200 0.41 4.87 -25.10
N LYS A 201 -0.56 4.64 -24.22
CA LYS A 201 -1.96 4.98 -24.45
C LYS A 201 -2.16 6.50 -24.60
N ALA A 202 -1.65 7.29 -23.68
CA ALA A 202 -1.74 8.75 -23.74
C ALA A 202 -1.08 9.31 -25.01
N LYS A 203 0.07 8.75 -25.40
CA LYS A 203 0.78 9.09 -26.64
C LYS A 203 -0.04 8.76 -27.88
N SER A 204 -0.68 7.60 -27.92
CA SER A 204 -1.55 7.22 -29.05
C SER A 204 -2.77 8.11 -29.21
N GLN A 205 -3.22 8.73 -28.10
CA GLN A 205 -4.31 9.71 -28.08
C GLN A 205 -3.83 11.16 -28.35
N GLY A 206 -2.53 11.36 -28.64
CA GLY A 206 -1.96 12.68 -28.95
C GLY A 206 -1.76 13.58 -27.75
N ARG A 207 -1.73 13.06 -26.53
CA ARG A 207 -1.52 13.86 -25.31
C ARG A 207 -0.08 14.42 -25.27
N THR A 208 0.05 15.68 -24.97
CA THR A 208 1.32 16.40 -24.80
C THR A 208 1.65 16.61 -23.31
N GLY A 209 2.88 17.08 -23.02
CA GLY A 209 3.31 17.38 -21.64
C GLY A 209 3.89 16.16 -20.90
N LEU A 210 4.23 15.10 -21.62
CA LEU A 210 4.82 13.86 -21.10
C LEU A 210 6.23 13.60 -21.63
N GLU A 211 6.88 14.60 -22.19
CA GLU A 211 8.16 14.48 -22.90
C GLU A 211 9.30 14.01 -22.00
N ASN A 212 9.24 14.36 -20.71
CA ASN A 212 10.21 13.97 -19.70
C ASN A 212 10.02 12.53 -19.17
N PHE A 213 9.00 11.80 -19.61
CA PHE A 213 8.70 10.47 -19.08
C PHE A 213 9.86 9.49 -19.22
N HIS A 214 10.49 9.43 -20.39
CA HIS A 214 11.59 8.49 -20.64
C HIS A 214 12.83 8.83 -19.81
N GLU A 215 13.12 10.12 -19.58
CA GLU A 215 14.23 10.57 -18.74
C GLU A 215 14.00 10.20 -17.27
N LEU A 216 12.79 10.47 -16.77
CA LEU A 216 12.42 10.11 -15.40
C LEU A 216 12.48 8.59 -15.18
N ARG A 217 11.96 7.83 -16.14
CA ARG A 217 11.97 6.39 -16.05
C ARG A 217 13.37 5.80 -16.12
N ALA A 218 14.26 6.36 -16.95
CA ALA A 218 15.65 5.93 -17.07
C ALA A 218 16.46 6.09 -15.76
N MET A 219 16.06 7.00 -14.86
CA MET A 219 16.67 7.13 -13.54
C MET A 219 16.42 5.91 -12.64
N LEU A 220 15.34 5.20 -12.86
CA LEU A 220 14.98 3.99 -12.12
C LEU A 220 15.45 2.74 -12.83
N HIS A 221 15.05 2.60 -14.07
CA HIS A 221 15.25 1.40 -14.88
C HIS A 221 15.25 1.75 -16.39
N SER A 222 16.09 1.07 -17.16
CA SER A 222 16.14 1.17 -18.62
C SER A 222 15.52 -0.07 -19.28
N GLY A 223 14.90 0.11 -20.46
CA GLY A 223 14.26 -0.96 -21.23
C GLY A 223 12.72 -0.94 -21.13
N LYS A 224 12.07 -1.76 -21.93
CA LYS A 224 10.61 -1.94 -21.87
C LYS A 224 10.24 -2.85 -20.71
N PRO A 225 9.14 -2.60 -20.01
CA PRO A 225 8.66 -3.52 -18.99
C PRO A 225 8.31 -4.86 -19.63
N LYS A 226 8.55 -5.95 -18.90
CA LYS A 226 8.07 -7.27 -19.31
C LYS A 226 6.63 -7.41 -18.83
N PRO A 227 5.73 -7.98 -19.66
CA PRO A 227 4.38 -8.29 -19.23
C PRO A 227 4.43 -9.15 -17.96
N GLN A 228 3.70 -8.75 -16.94
CA GLN A 228 3.59 -9.45 -15.66
C GLN A 228 2.18 -10.02 -15.52
N GLU A 229 2.08 -11.21 -14.95
CA GLU A 229 0.80 -11.67 -14.43
C GLU A 229 0.37 -10.76 -13.26
N HIS A 230 -0.94 -10.55 -13.12
CA HIS A 230 -1.43 -9.66 -12.06
C HIS A 230 -1.03 -10.21 -10.67
N PRO A 231 -0.43 -9.38 -9.80
CA PRO A 231 0.15 -9.84 -8.52
C PRO A 231 -0.87 -10.52 -7.58
N VAL A 232 -2.16 -10.27 -7.74
CA VAL A 232 -3.20 -10.88 -6.92
C VAL A 232 -3.22 -12.40 -7.03
N TYR A 233 -2.92 -12.96 -8.22
CA TYR A 233 -2.93 -14.41 -8.46
C TYR A 233 -1.79 -15.15 -7.74
N GLY A 234 -0.70 -14.45 -7.43
CA GLY A 234 0.37 -14.99 -6.59
C GLY A 234 0.06 -14.96 -5.08
N LYS A 235 -1.01 -14.27 -4.68
CA LYS A 235 -1.37 -14.04 -3.26
C LYS A 235 -2.70 -14.65 -2.86
N LEU A 236 -3.64 -14.77 -3.78
CA LEU A 236 -4.96 -15.36 -3.57
C LEU A 236 -5.15 -16.56 -4.51
N ASP A 237 -5.55 -17.69 -3.93
CA ASP A 237 -5.88 -18.89 -4.70
C ASP A 237 -7.24 -18.70 -5.41
N ALA A 238 -7.19 -18.62 -6.73
CA ALA A 238 -8.37 -18.49 -7.58
C ALA A 238 -9.34 -19.68 -7.44
N SER A 239 -8.87 -20.89 -7.09
CA SER A 239 -9.72 -22.07 -6.92
C SER A 239 -10.66 -21.89 -5.72
N VAL A 240 -10.14 -21.42 -4.59
CA VAL A 240 -10.92 -21.14 -3.38
C VAL A 240 -12.02 -20.10 -3.65
N VAL A 241 -11.71 -19.11 -4.50
CA VAL A 241 -12.69 -18.06 -4.84
C VAL A 241 -13.78 -18.59 -5.76
N ARG A 242 -13.48 -19.56 -6.66
CA ARG A 242 -14.48 -20.15 -7.56
C ARG A 242 -15.50 -21.03 -6.84
N GLU A 243 -15.08 -21.71 -5.79
CA GLU A 243 -15.92 -22.67 -5.04
C GLU A 243 -16.91 -22.03 -4.05
N GLY A 244 -16.70 -20.76 -3.70
CA GLY A 244 -17.48 -20.05 -2.68
C GLY A 244 -18.68 -19.27 -3.24
N ALA A 245 -19.59 -18.85 -2.35
CA ALA A 245 -20.72 -17.96 -2.66
C ALA A 245 -20.31 -16.49 -2.86
N TRP A 246 -19.05 -16.24 -3.20
CA TRP A 246 -18.48 -14.90 -3.33
C TRP A 246 -19.17 -14.06 -4.41
N ARG A 247 -19.63 -14.70 -5.47
CA ARG A 247 -20.32 -14.05 -6.59
C ARG A 247 -21.58 -13.31 -6.15
N GLU A 248 -22.43 -14.00 -5.41
CA GLU A 248 -23.72 -13.48 -4.93
C GLU A 248 -23.52 -12.36 -3.90
N LEU A 249 -22.48 -12.48 -3.08
CA LEU A 249 -22.15 -11.51 -2.05
C LEU A 249 -21.35 -10.30 -2.56
N SER A 250 -20.90 -10.32 -3.83
CA SER A 250 -20.00 -9.32 -4.39
C SER A 250 -20.57 -7.89 -4.40
N ARG A 251 -21.91 -7.73 -4.37
CA ARG A 251 -22.57 -6.42 -4.25
C ARG A 251 -22.10 -5.62 -3.03
N ARG A 252 -21.73 -6.29 -1.94
CA ARG A 252 -21.26 -5.65 -0.70
C ARG A 252 -20.03 -4.76 -0.91
N ILE A 253 -19.24 -5.01 -1.95
CA ILE A 253 -18.08 -4.16 -2.27
C ILE A 253 -18.50 -2.72 -2.56
N LEU A 254 -19.68 -2.50 -3.13
CA LEU A 254 -20.19 -1.17 -3.48
C LEU A 254 -20.42 -0.26 -2.26
N ASP A 255 -20.51 -0.85 -1.07
CA ASP A 255 -20.72 -0.11 0.19
C ASP A 255 -19.37 0.41 0.76
N GLU A 256 -18.24 -0.05 0.22
CA GLU A 256 -16.92 0.38 0.67
C GLU A 256 -16.61 1.83 0.27
N PRO A 257 -15.89 2.58 1.13
CA PRO A 257 -15.59 4.00 0.89
C PRO A 257 -14.91 4.26 -0.46
N GLU A 258 -14.02 3.37 -0.89
CA GLU A 258 -13.29 3.48 -2.15
C GLU A 258 -14.21 3.39 -3.38
N LEU A 259 -15.32 2.67 -3.25
CA LEU A 259 -16.27 2.49 -4.35
C LEU A 259 -17.49 3.44 -4.24
N ARG A 260 -17.51 4.32 -3.25
CA ARG A 260 -18.62 5.24 -3.04
C ARG A 260 -18.95 6.06 -4.29
N PHE A 261 -17.92 6.53 -5.00
CA PHE A 261 -18.05 7.37 -6.19
C PHE A 261 -17.92 6.59 -7.50
N TRP A 262 -17.90 5.24 -7.43
CA TRP A 262 -17.90 4.45 -8.65
C TRP A 262 -19.24 4.58 -9.35
N VAL A 263 -19.19 5.15 -10.54
CA VAL A 263 -20.26 5.21 -11.53
C VAL A 263 -19.63 4.96 -12.90
N LEU A 264 -20.39 4.36 -13.81
CA LEU A 264 -19.93 4.14 -15.18
C LEU A 264 -19.98 5.47 -15.95
N ASP A 265 -19.24 5.52 -17.04
CA ASP A 265 -19.19 6.69 -17.92
C ASP A 265 -20.59 7.07 -18.43
N GLU A 266 -20.82 8.38 -18.63
CA GLU A 266 -22.12 8.91 -19.09
C GLU A 266 -22.46 8.39 -20.49
N ASP A 267 -21.46 8.30 -21.39
CA ASP A 267 -21.70 7.84 -22.75
C ASP A 267 -22.13 6.36 -22.78
N PHE A 268 -21.54 5.54 -21.91
CA PHE A 268 -21.99 4.16 -21.69
C PHE A 268 -23.43 4.12 -21.16
N ALA A 269 -23.73 4.93 -20.16
CA ALA A 269 -25.05 4.92 -19.49
C ALA A 269 -26.16 5.47 -20.40
N ARG A 270 -25.88 6.47 -21.24
CA ARG A 270 -26.85 7.24 -22.01
C ARG A 270 -27.76 6.37 -22.89
N SER A 271 -27.20 5.37 -23.56
CA SER A 271 -27.97 4.47 -24.42
C SER A 271 -29.02 3.63 -23.66
N PHE A 272 -28.74 3.29 -22.43
CA PHE A 272 -29.62 2.53 -21.56
C PHE A 272 -30.60 3.42 -20.80
N LEU A 273 -30.18 4.66 -20.46
CA LEU A 273 -31.04 5.66 -19.81
C LEU A 273 -32.22 6.05 -20.69
N SER A 274 -32.03 6.26 -22.02
CA SER A 274 -33.10 6.50 -22.94
C SER A 274 -34.13 5.37 -22.98
N GLN A 275 -33.70 4.13 -23.01
CA GLN A 275 -34.57 2.96 -22.96
C GLN A 275 -35.32 2.85 -21.62
N LEU A 276 -34.67 3.21 -20.49
CA LEU A 276 -35.32 3.27 -19.17
C LEU A 276 -36.43 4.32 -19.12
N GLN A 277 -36.19 5.52 -19.65
CA GLN A 277 -37.18 6.61 -19.72
C GLN A 277 -38.35 6.20 -20.61
N GLU A 278 -38.10 5.63 -21.78
CA GLU A 278 -39.13 5.10 -22.64
C GLU A 278 -39.95 3.99 -21.96
N ALA A 279 -39.31 3.08 -21.22
CA ALA A 279 -40.01 2.04 -20.47
C ALA A 279 -40.88 2.59 -19.37
N GLN A 280 -40.47 3.70 -18.72
CA GLN A 280 -41.27 4.37 -17.68
C GLN A 280 -42.44 5.20 -18.24
N THR A 281 -42.23 5.87 -19.36
CA THR A 281 -43.22 6.79 -19.99
C THR A 281 -44.11 6.10 -21.00
N SER A 282 -43.90 4.84 -21.31
CA SER A 282 -44.66 4.08 -22.29
C SER A 282 -46.15 4.07 -21.98
N ARG A 283 -46.95 4.47 -22.96
CA ARG A 283 -48.42 4.43 -22.91
C ARG A 283 -48.99 3.00 -23.05
N LEU A 284 -48.14 1.99 -23.27
CA LEU A 284 -48.56 0.61 -23.29
C LEU A 284 -49.05 0.22 -21.91
N VAL A 285 -50.24 -0.35 -21.82
CA VAL A 285 -50.84 -0.86 -20.59
C VAL A 285 -50.11 -2.16 -20.23
N LEU A 286 -48.87 -2.02 -19.72
CA LEU A 286 -48.11 -3.13 -19.14
C LEU A 286 -48.56 -3.33 -17.69
N ASN A 287 -48.72 -4.60 -17.29
CA ASN A 287 -48.91 -4.87 -15.88
C ASN A 287 -47.59 -4.60 -15.09
N PRO A 288 -47.64 -4.42 -13.77
CA PRO A 288 -46.47 -4.11 -12.96
C PRO A 288 -45.31 -5.12 -13.17
N MET A 289 -45.61 -6.40 -13.30
CA MET A 289 -44.64 -7.47 -13.51
C MET A 289 -43.89 -7.35 -14.85
N GLN A 290 -44.62 -6.99 -15.92
CA GLN A 290 -44.02 -6.76 -17.23
C GLN A 290 -43.13 -5.52 -17.25
N LYS A 291 -43.48 -4.48 -16.48
CA LYS A 291 -42.60 -3.30 -16.31
C LYS A 291 -41.32 -3.65 -15.58
N GLU A 292 -41.42 -4.38 -14.48
CA GLU A 292 -40.24 -4.85 -13.72
C GLU A 292 -39.34 -5.73 -14.59
N GLU A 293 -39.91 -6.65 -15.37
CA GLU A 293 -39.16 -7.51 -16.26
C GLU A 293 -38.44 -6.72 -17.36
N ARG A 294 -39.10 -5.69 -17.93
CA ARG A 294 -38.47 -4.81 -18.93
C ARG A 294 -37.30 -4.04 -18.33
N LEU A 295 -37.44 -3.47 -17.13
CA LEU A 295 -36.35 -2.78 -16.42
C LEU A 295 -35.20 -3.74 -16.10
N ALA A 296 -35.50 -4.96 -15.64
CA ALA A 296 -34.51 -6.00 -15.39
C ALA A 296 -33.75 -6.39 -16.64
N ASN A 297 -34.44 -6.45 -17.81
CA ASN A 297 -33.80 -6.75 -19.10
C ASN A 297 -32.81 -5.65 -19.51
N ILE A 298 -33.16 -4.37 -19.37
CA ILE A 298 -32.27 -3.25 -19.67
C ILE A 298 -30.99 -3.32 -18.79
N VAL A 299 -31.17 -3.59 -17.50
CA VAL A 299 -30.01 -3.76 -16.59
C VAL A 299 -29.15 -4.98 -17.02
N ARG A 300 -29.76 -6.07 -17.43
CA ARG A 300 -29.08 -7.29 -17.90
C ARG A 300 -28.27 -7.03 -19.17
N GLU A 301 -28.82 -6.28 -20.12
CA GLU A 301 -28.14 -5.88 -21.35
C GLU A 301 -26.96 -4.96 -21.06
N ALA A 302 -27.12 -3.99 -20.14
CA ALA A 302 -26.03 -3.12 -19.71
C ALA A 302 -24.89 -3.91 -19.02
N VAL A 303 -25.22 -4.89 -18.16
CA VAL A 303 -24.21 -5.77 -17.53
C VAL A 303 -23.49 -6.62 -18.59
N ALA A 304 -24.22 -7.15 -19.58
CA ALA A 304 -23.62 -7.93 -20.66
C ALA A 304 -22.66 -7.07 -21.51
N ALA A 305 -23.04 -5.82 -21.83
CA ALA A 305 -22.17 -4.86 -22.50
C ALA A 305 -20.92 -4.52 -21.68
N LEU A 306 -21.07 -4.35 -20.38
CA LEU A 306 -19.98 -4.06 -19.45
C LEU A 306 -18.98 -5.23 -19.33
N CYS A 307 -19.42 -6.46 -19.51
CA CYS A 307 -18.58 -7.67 -19.50
C CYS A 307 -17.89 -7.95 -20.85
N SER A 308 -18.21 -7.23 -21.91
CA SER A 308 -17.76 -7.54 -23.26
C SER A 308 -16.62 -6.65 -23.73
N GLY A 309 -15.82 -7.15 -24.67
CA GLY A 309 -14.80 -6.39 -25.41
C GLY A 309 -13.74 -5.76 -24.51
N GLU A 310 -13.34 -4.53 -24.85
CA GLU A 310 -12.32 -3.78 -24.08
C GLU A 310 -12.85 -3.32 -22.73
N MET A 311 -14.14 -3.01 -22.62
CA MET A 311 -14.74 -2.62 -21.34
C MET A 311 -14.70 -3.78 -20.34
N GLY A 312 -14.94 -5.00 -20.78
CA GLY A 312 -14.82 -6.20 -19.92
C GLY A 312 -13.39 -6.38 -19.40
N LYS A 313 -12.38 -6.20 -20.26
CA LYS A 313 -10.97 -6.28 -19.85
C LYS A 313 -10.59 -5.19 -18.85
N LEU A 314 -11.07 -3.96 -19.05
CA LEU A 314 -10.85 -2.85 -18.11
C LEU A 314 -11.50 -3.14 -16.75
N MET A 315 -12.74 -3.59 -16.75
CA MET A 315 -13.46 -3.91 -15.53
C MET A 315 -12.83 -5.10 -14.80
N GLN A 316 -12.41 -6.13 -15.53
CA GLN A 316 -11.64 -7.24 -14.95
C GLN A 316 -10.40 -6.72 -14.24
N ARG A 317 -9.57 -5.90 -14.91
CA ARG A 317 -8.33 -5.35 -14.34
C ARG A 317 -8.58 -4.47 -13.13
N ARG A 318 -9.61 -3.61 -13.19
CA ARG A 318 -10.03 -2.81 -12.02
C ARG A 318 -10.37 -3.68 -10.81
N MET A 319 -11.07 -4.77 -11.03
CA MET A 319 -11.45 -5.67 -9.94
C MET A 319 -10.29 -6.52 -9.42
N GLU A 320 -9.33 -6.89 -10.28
CA GLU A 320 -8.06 -7.51 -9.86
C GLU A 320 -7.24 -6.54 -9.00
N ASP A 321 -7.11 -5.27 -9.41
CA ASP A 321 -6.43 -4.22 -8.65
C ASP A 321 -7.11 -3.95 -7.31
N MET A 322 -8.45 -3.90 -7.27
CA MET A 322 -9.21 -3.75 -6.03
C MET A 322 -9.07 -4.97 -5.12
N ALA A 323 -8.99 -6.17 -5.67
CA ALA A 323 -8.72 -7.38 -4.88
C ALA A 323 -7.34 -7.31 -4.22
N LEU A 324 -6.32 -6.88 -4.95
CA LEU A 324 -4.98 -6.66 -4.39
C LEU A 324 -5.01 -5.56 -3.32
N TYR A 325 -5.70 -4.45 -3.57
CA TYR A 325 -5.83 -3.35 -2.64
C TYR A 325 -6.50 -3.77 -1.32
N PHE A 326 -7.61 -4.50 -1.39
CA PHE A 326 -8.28 -5.00 -0.20
C PHE A 326 -7.41 -6.00 0.57
N LEU A 327 -6.67 -6.85 -0.13
CA LEU A 327 -5.77 -7.80 0.51
C LEU A 327 -4.65 -7.08 1.28
N GLU A 328 -4.00 -6.11 0.67
CA GLU A 328 -2.90 -5.35 1.28
C GLU A 328 -3.38 -4.38 2.39
N THR A 329 -4.66 -4.09 2.43
CA THR A 329 -5.30 -3.33 3.52
C THR A 329 -5.98 -4.24 4.56
N GLU A 330 -5.59 -5.54 4.62
CA GLU A 330 -6.04 -6.54 5.59
C GLU A 330 -7.56 -6.86 5.53
N ARG A 331 -8.20 -6.60 4.40
CA ARG A 331 -9.63 -6.86 4.15
C ARG A 331 -9.81 -8.10 3.24
N ALA A 332 -9.35 -9.26 3.72
CA ALA A 332 -9.27 -10.49 2.92
C ALA A 332 -10.61 -10.96 2.33
N GLU A 333 -11.73 -10.77 3.03
CA GLU A 333 -13.06 -11.14 2.52
C GLU A 333 -13.45 -10.28 1.31
N LEU A 334 -13.22 -8.96 1.38
CA LEU A 334 -13.47 -8.05 0.26
C LEU A 334 -12.55 -8.35 -0.93
N ALA A 335 -11.30 -8.75 -0.66
CA ALA A 335 -10.36 -9.17 -1.70
C ALA A 335 -10.88 -10.39 -2.47
N LYS A 336 -11.43 -11.39 -1.79
CA LYS A 336 -12.04 -12.57 -2.42
C LYS A 336 -13.27 -12.20 -3.26
N LEU A 337 -14.13 -11.32 -2.73
CA LEU A 337 -15.31 -10.83 -3.45
C LEU A 337 -14.90 -10.10 -4.75
N ALA A 338 -13.91 -9.20 -4.68
CA ALA A 338 -13.41 -8.49 -5.85
C ALA A 338 -12.77 -9.44 -6.88
N LEU A 339 -11.96 -10.40 -6.42
CA LEU A 339 -11.37 -11.41 -7.30
C LEU A 339 -12.43 -12.30 -7.95
N ALA A 340 -13.52 -12.64 -7.24
CA ALA A 340 -14.63 -13.40 -7.79
C ALA A 340 -15.28 -12.68 -8.98
N VAL A 341 -15.46 -11.35 -8.88
CA VAL A 341 -15.97 -10.54 -9.98
C VAL A 341 -15.01 -10.55 -11.17
N ALA A 342 -13.71 -10.35 -10.92
CA ALA A 342 -12.69 -10.37 -11.98
C ALA A 342 -12.65 -11.71 -12.73
N LEU A 343 -12.69 -12.83 -11.99
CA LEU A 343 -12.70 -14.18 -12.57
C LEU A 343 -13.96 -14.45 -13.40
N GLN A 344 -15.12 -13.98 -12.96
CA GLN A 344 -16.36 -14.12 -13.73
C GLN A 344 -16.28 -13.40 -15.08
N ILE A 345 -15.76 -12.17 -15.08
CA ILE A 345 -15.57 -11.42 -16.32
C ILE A 345 -14.56 -12.14 -17.23
N LYS A 346 -13.45 -12.61 -16.68
CA LYS A 346 -12.38 -13.31 -17.40
C LYS A 346 -12.86 -14.60 -18.06
N GLU A 347 -13.69 -15.35 -17.38
CA GLU A 347 -14.20 -16.65 -17.86
C GLU A 347 -15.29 -16.50 -18.93
N GLY A 348 -15.84 -15.30 -19.09
CA GLY A 348 -16.80 -14.97 -20.18
C GLY A 348 -18.13 -15.74 -20.09
N ASN A 349 -18.42 -16.36 -18.94
CA ASN A 349 -19.57 -17.26 -18.77
C ASN A 349 -20.43 -16.94 -17.52
N PRO A 350 -20.76 -15.70 -17.25
CA PRO A 350 -21.89 -15.45 -16.38
C PRO A 350 -23.13 -15.24 -17.24
N GLY A 351 -24.20 -15.90 -16.87
CA GLY A 351 -25.50 -15.28 -17.15
C GLY A 351 -25.40 -13.84 -16.64
N PRO A 352 -25.83 -12.82 -17.36
CA PRO A 352 -25.65 -11.40 -17.01
C PRO A 352 -26.20 -11.03 -15.61
N LEU A 353 -26.96 -11.88 -14.97
CA LEU A 353 -27.53 -11.68 -13.64
C LEU A 353 -26.68 -12.24 -12.49
N ASP A 354 -25.68 -13.07 -12.81
CA ASP A 354 -24.95 -13.80 -11.75
C ASP A 354 -23.85 -12.95 -11.09
N VAL A 355 -23.55 -11.77 -11.62
CA VAL A 355 -22.56 -10.84 -11.03
C VAL A 355 -23.28 -9.74 -10.28
N SER A 356 -23.60 -9.99 -9.03
CA SER A 356 -24.37 -9.06 -8.20
C SER A 356 -23.69 -7.67 -8.04
N PHE A 357 -22.35 -7.63 -8.06
CA PHE A 357 -21.59 -6.38 -8.08
C PHE A 357 -21.88 -5.54 -9.33
N LEU A 358 -21.78 -6.13 -10.54
CA LEU A 358 -21.98 -5.40 -11.79
C LEU A 358 -23.43 -4.93 -11.94
N THR A 359 -24.37 -5.77 -11.57
CA THR A 359 -25.79 -5.40 -11.51
C THR A 359 -26.01 -4.20 -10.59
N GLY A 360 -25.42 -4.24 -9.39
CA GLY A 360 -25.46 -3.13 -8.44
C GLY A 360 -24.81 -1.85 -8.95
N LEU A 361 -23.65 -1.96 -9.62
CA LEU A 361 -22.93 -0.84 -10.21
C LEU A 361 -23.74 -0.17 -11.33
N VAL A 362 -24.35 -0.95 -12.23
CA VAL A 362 -25.24 -0.45 -13.28
C VAL A 362 -26.47 0.26 -12.68
N GLN A 363 -27.13 -0.35 -11.71
CA GLN A 363 -28.26 0.25 -11.02
C GLN A 363 -27.89 1.58 -10.33
N LYS A 364 -26.76 1.61 -9.63
CA LYS A 364 -26.21 2.81 -8.99
C LYS A 364 -25.93 3.91 -10.02
N THR A 365 -25.34 3.55 -11.15
CA THR A 365 -25.05 4.48 -12.26
C THR A 365 -26.33 5.09 -12.82
N PHE A 366 -27.32 4.27 -13.11
CA PHE A 366 -28.61 4.76 -13.62
C PHE A 366 -29.31 5.69 -12.62
N ALA A 367 -29.33 5.30 -11.33
CA ALA A 367 -29.90 6.15 -10.29
C ALA A 367 -29.17 7.50 -10.18
N PHE A 368 -27.85 7.50 -10.32
CA PHE A 368 -27.03 8.73 -10.30
C PHE A 368 -27.41 9.69 -11.44
N TYR A 369 -27.43 9.22 -12.69
CA TYR A 369 -27.73 10.08 -13.83
C TYR A 369 -29.19 10.52 -13.89
N LEU A 370 -30.14 9.66 -13.54
CA LEU A 370 -31.55 10.04 -13.45
C LEU A 370 -31.79 11.11 -12.37
N ALA A 371 -31.09 11.03 -11.24
CA ALA A 371 -31.16 12.08 -10.23
C ALA A 371 -30.55 13.39 -10.71
N GLN A 372 -29.46 13.33 -11.48
CA GLN A 372 -28.82 14.52 -12.05
C GLN A 372 -29.69 15.21 -13.10
N GLU A 373 -30.36 14.45 -13.97
CA GLU A 373 -31.30 14.99 -14.94
C GLU A 373 -32.51 15.67 -14.26
N LYS A 374 -33.04 15.04 -13.20
CA LYS A 374 -34.13 15.62 -12.43
C LYS A 374 -33.75 16.95 -11.79
N ASN A 375 -32.57 17.03 -11.17
CA ASN A 375 -32.08 18.26 -10.58
C ASN A 375 -31.88 19.37 -11.62
N LYS A 376 -31.33 19.05 -12.80
CA LYS A 376 -31.21 20.02 -13.92
C LYS A 376 -32.56 20.54 -14.38
N ALA A 377 -33.57 19.66 -14.46
CA ALA A 377 -34.94 20.08 -14.86
C ALA A 377 -35.62 20.93 -13.79
N GLU A 378 -35.25 20.77 -12.50
CA GLU A 378 -35.79 21.62 -11.42
C GLU A 378 -35.07 22.99 -11.32
N GLU A 379 -33.81 23.06 -11.76
CA GLU A 379 -33.02 24.31 -11.77
C GLU A 379 -33.31 25.20 -12.99
N GLU A 380 -33.84 24.66 -14.10
CA GLU A 380 -34.27 25.47 -15.22
C GLU A 380 -35.50 26.29 -14.82
N PRO A 381 -35.41 27.63 -14.78
CA PRO A 381 -36.56 28.47 -14.42
C PRO A 381 -37.66 28.26 -15.43
N SER A 382 -38.81 27.78 -14.96
CA SER A 382 -40.02 27.68 -15.76
C SER A 382 -40.33 29.04 -16.39
N LEU A 383 -40.04 29.23 -17.68
CA LEU A 383 -40.46 30.37 -18.50
C LEU A 383 -41.96 30.28 -18.79
N ILE A 384 -42.79 29.96 -17.80
CA ILE A 384 -44.22 30.14 -17.89
C ILE A 384 -44.52 31.61 -17.50
N VAL A 385 -44.41 32.49 -18.47
CA VAL A 385 -45.08 33.81 -18.40
C VAL A 385 -46.57 33.51 -18.31
N LYS A 386 -47.16 33.66 -17.13
CA LYS A 386 -48.62 33.67 -17.00
C LYS A 386 -49.15 34.86 -17.76
N PRO A 387 -50.24 34.70 -18.59
CA PRO A 387 -50.83 35.76 -19.35
C PRO A 387 -51.43 36.83 -18.47
#